data_cbdda472e9f82b41a5dcf110f7fe160f
#
_entry.id   cbdda472e9f82b41a5dcf110f7fe160f
#
_cell.length_a   1.000
_cell.length_b   1.000
_cell.length_c   1.000
_cell.angle_alpha   90.00
_cell.angle_beta   90.00
_cell.angle_gamma   90.00
#
_symmetry.space_group_name_H-M   'P 1'
#
loop_
_entity.id
_entity.type
_entity.pdbx_description
1 polymer ?
#
loop_
_entity_poly.entity_id
_entity_poly.type
_entity_poly.pdbx_seq_one_letter_code
_entity_poly.pdbx_strand_id
1 'polypeptide(L)'
;MLIGYMRVSKADGSQALDMQRDALLAAGIQTEHVYEDLASGSLDARPGLTACLKALREGDTLVVWKLDRLGRTLRHLVNTVHDLTSKGVGFKVLTGQGASINTTTPEGKLVFGIFAALAEFERELVSERTKVGLASARARGRNGGGQYKMTPAKLRLAMAAMGQPETVVSKLCKELGVT
;
A
#
# COMPACT_ATOMS: atom_id res chain seq x y z
N MET A 1 -22.92 -3.49 13.51
CA MET A 1 -22.73 -4.94 13.21
C MET A 1 -21.23 -5.25 13.20
N LEU A 2 -20.82 -6.52 13.46
CA LEU A 2 -19.42 -6.93 13.34
C LEU A 2 -19.18 -7.58 11.98
N ILE A 3 -18.12 -7.15 11.27
CA ILE A 3 -17.72 -7.70 9.96
C ILE A 3 -16.25 -8.13 10.07
N GLY A 4 -15.98 -9.38 9.69
CA GLY A 4 -14.66 -9.98 9.75
C GLY A 4 -13.92 -9.92 8.42
N TYR A 5 -12.61 -9.68 8.48
CA TYR A 5 -11.73 -9.84 7.33
C TYR A 5 -10.54 -10.72 7.68
N MET A 6 -10.26 -11.68 6.82
CA MET A 6 -9.10 -12.57 6.95
C MET A 6 -8.31 -12.65 5.65
N ARG A 7 -7.02 -12.90 5.79
CA ARG A 7 -6.10 -13.03 4.66
C ARG A 7 -5.04 -14.09 4.94
N VAL A 8 -4.79 -14.93 3.98
CA VAL A 8 -3.67 -15.89 4.03
C VAL A 8 -2.84 -15.79 2.78
N SER A 9 -1.55 -16.11 2.90
CA SER A 9 -0.72 -16.40 1.74
C SER A 9 -0.89 -17.88 1.35
N LYS A 10 -0.62 -18.22 0.08
CA LYS A 10 -0.60 -19.62 -0.36
C LYS A 10 0.41 -20.47 0.44
N ALA A 11 1.42 -19.84 1.02
CA ALA A 11 2.44 -20.50 1.82
C ALA A 11 1.98 -20.83 3.25
N ASP A 12 0.99 -20.10 3.78
CA ASP A 12 0.53 -20.27 5.17
C ASP A 12 -0.43 -21.46 5.38
N GLY A 13 -0.92 -22.07 4.29
CA GLY A 13 -1.78 -23.24 4.32
C GLY A 13 -3.19 -23.02 4.86
N SER A 14 -4.02 -24.07 4.84
CA SER A 14 -5.43 -24.06 5.30
C SER A 14 -5.55 -23.84 6.82
N GLN A 15 -4.63 -24.38 7.62
CA GLN A 15 -4.66 -24.23 9.08
C GLN A 15 -4.65 -22.78 9.55
N ALA A 16 -3.92 -21.89 8.85
CA ALA A 16 -3.88 -20.46 9.19
C ALA A 16 -5.20 -19.75 8.87
N LEU A 17 -5.97 -20.24 7.90
CA LEU A 17 -7.33 -19.78 7.60
C LEU A 17 -8.30 -20.18 8.70
N ASP A 18 -8.28 -21.46 9.08
CA ASP A 18 -9.19 -22.01 10.08
C ASP A 18 -9.01 -21.29 11.42
N MET A 19 -7.76 -21.09 11.88
CA MET A 19 -7.49 -20.33 13.11
C MET A 19 -8.02 -18.88 13.06
N GLN A 20 -7.92 -18.20 11.92
CA GLN A 20 -8.45 -16.84 11.78
C GLN A 20 -9.99 -16.86 11.81
N ARG A 21 -10.61 -17.81 11.09
CA ARG A 21 -12.05 -17.97 11.05
C ARG A 21 -12.61 -18.26 12.44
N ASP A 22 -12.03 -19.23 13.14
CA ASP A 22 -12.45 -19.60 14.49
C ASP A 22 -12.35 -18.41 15.46
N ALA A 23 -11.26 -17.63 15.39
CA ALA A 23 -11.09 -16.44 16.21
C ALA A 23 -12.15 -15.35 15.90
N LEU A 24 -12.52 -15.17 14.62
CA LEU A 24 -13.57 -14.23 14.21
C LEU A 24 -14.94 -14.69 14.68
N LEU A 25 -15.26 -15.98 14.53
CA LEU A 25 -16.51 -16.56 15.02
C LEU A 25 -16.63 -16.48 16.55
N ALA A 26 -15.54 -16.79 17.26
CA ALA A 26 -15.49 -16.65 18.72
C ALA A 26 -15.67 -15.20 19.19
N ALA A 27 -15.30 -14.22 18.34
CA ALA A 27 -15.56 -12.79 18.60
C ALA A 27 -17.01 -12.36 18.32
N GLY A 28 -17.89 -13.29 17.90
CA GLY A 28 -19.32 -13.05 17.65
C GLY A 28 -19.65 -12.63 16.22
N ILE A 29 -18.74 -12.82 15.25
CA ILE A 29 -19.00 -12.52 13.85
C ILE A 29 -19.70 -13.72 13.22
N GLN A 30 -20.78 -13.49 12.47
CA GLN A 30 -21.47 -14.51 11.71
C GLN A 30 -20.70 -14.89 10.45
N THR A 31 -20.74 -16.14 10.04
CA THR A 31 -19.97 -16.67 8.89
C THR A 31 -20.22 -15.88 7.60
N GLU A 32 -21.46 -15.45 7.38
CA GLU A 32 -21.88 -14.65 6.23
C GLU A 32 -21.27 -13.24 6.18
N HIS A 33 -20.74 -12.77 7.31
CA HIS A 33 -20.08 -11.46 7.44
C HIS A 33 -18.56 -11.57 7.49
N VAL A 34 -18.01 -12.72 7.11
CA VAL A 34 -16.56 -12.93 7.00
C VAL A 34 -16.13 -12.84 5.54
N TYR A 35 -15.26 -11.88 5.26
CA TYR A 35 -14.63 -11.70 3.95
C TYR A 35 -13.22 -12.26 3.97
N GLU A 36 -12.80 -12.86 2.84
CA GLU A 36 -11.48 -13.49 2.77
C GLU A 36 -10.74 -13.14 1.47
N ASP A 37 -9.42 -13.09 1.57
CA ASP A 37 -8.52 -13.01 0.43
C ASP A 37 -7.42 -14.08 0.52
N LEU A 38 -7.28 -14.84 -0.54
CA LEU A 38 -6.17 -15.77 -0.75
C LEU A 38 -5.06 -15.02 -1.51
N ALA A 39 -4.03 -14.56 -0.81
CA ALA A 39 -2.93 -13.82 -1.42
C ALA A 39 -2.09 -14.76 -2.30
N SER A 40 -2.12 -14.58 -3.61
CA SER A 40 -1.26 -15.26 -4.56
C SER A 40 -0.14 -14.31 -5.04
N GLY A 41 1.09 -14.55 -4.62
CA GLY A 41 2.29 -13.95 -5.21
C GLY A 41 2.32 -12.40 -5.29
N SER A 42 2.70 -11.88 -6.44
CA SER A 42 2.91 -10.44 -6.69
C SER A 42 1.62 -9.64 -6.95
N LEU A 43 0.48 -10.28 -7.17
CA LEU A 43 -0.79 -9.60 -7.40
C LEU A 43 -1.37 -9.09 -6.08
N ASP A 44 -1.39 -7.78 -5.95
CA ASP A 44 -1.89 -7.05 -4.77
C ASP A 44 -3.43 -6.87 -4.79
N ALA A 45 -4.11 -7.61 -5.66
CA ALA A 45 -5.56 -7.57 -5.76
C ALA A 45 -6.19 -8.22 -4.52
N ARG A 46 -6.97 -7.43 -3.78
CA ARG A 46 -7.71 -7.85 -2.58
C ARG A 46 -9.21 -7.65 -2.81
N PRO A 47 -9.83 -8.49 -3.66
CA PRO A 47 -11.25 -8.35 -3.95
C PRO A 47 -12.12 -8.53 -2.70
N GLY A 48 -11.74 -9.44 -1.79
CA GLY A 48 -12.42 -9.66 -0.53
C GLY A 48 -12.37 -8.44 0.39
N LEU A 49 -11.18 -7.80 0.55
CA LEU A 49 -11.07 -6.56 1.30
C LEU A 49 -11.90 -5.44 0.67
N THR A 50 -11.86 -5.32 -0.66
CA THR A 50 -12.63 -4.30 -1.37
C THR A 50 -14.13 -4.50 -1.17
N ALA A 51 -14.62 -5.73 -1.25
CA ALA A 51 -16.01 -6.08 -0.98
C ALA A 51 -16.39 -5.82 0.49
N CYS A 52 -15.51 -6.20 1.43
CA CYS A 52 -15.67 -5.94 2.86
C CYS A 52 -15.82 -4.43 3.13
N LEU A 53 -14.89 -3.60 2.61
CA LEU A 53 -14.92 -2.14 2.82
C LEU A 53 -16.15 -1.46 2.20
N LYS A 54 -16.72 -2.04 1.12
CA LYS A 54 -17.98 -1.57 0.51
C LYS A 54 -19.23 -1.98 1.31
N ALA A 55 -19.17 -3.11 2.00
CA ALA A 55 -20.29 -3.59 2.81
C ALA A 55 -20.45 -2.86 4.14
N LEU A 56 -19.36 -2.29 4.66
CA LEU A 56 -19.32 -1.56 5.94
C LEU A 56 -20.18 -0.27 5.89
N ARG A 57 -20.96 -0.06 6.94
CA ARG A 57 -21.82 1.10 7.17
C ARG A 57 -21.42 1.81 8.45
N GLU A 58 -21.87 3.03 8.62
CA GLU A 58 -21.73 3.77 9.89
C GLU A 58 -22.27 2.94 11.07
N GLY A 59 -21.51 2.88 12.16
CA GLY A 59 -21.82 2.07 13.34
C GLY A 59 -21.37 0.62 13.27
N ASP A 60 -20.90 0.14 12.11
CA ASP A 60 -20.28 -1.20 11.99
C ASP A 60 -18.87 -1.20 12.55
N THR A 61 -18.33 -2.39 12.81
CA THR A 61 -16.94 -2.57 13.24
C THR A 61 -16.26 -3.62 12.39
N LEU A 62 -15.17 -3.22 11.71
CA LEU A 62 -14.28 -4.16 11.04
C LEU A 62 -13.38 -4.85 12.06
N VAL A 63 -13.37 -6.18 12.02
CA VAL A 63 -12.58 -7.01 12.92
C VAL A 63 -11.58 -7.84 12.14
N VAL A 64 -10.33 -7.85 12.57
CA VAL A 64 -9.26 -8.67 12.01
C VAL A 64 -8.58 -9.49 13.10
N TRP A 65 -8.09 -10.67 12.75
CA TRP A 65 -7.37 -11.51 13.69
C TRP A 65 -6.07 -10.85 14.16
N LYS A 66 -5.24 -10.39 13.21
CA LYS A 66 -3.98 -9.66 13.46
C LYS A 66 -3.87 -8.46 12.54
N LEU A 67 -3.08 -7.48 12.95
CA LEU A 67 -2.89 -6.22 12.25
C LEU A 67 -2.34 -6.38 10.82
N ASP A 68 -1.39 -7.32 10.64
CA ASP A 68 -0.77 -7.64 9.35
C ASP A 68 -1.73 -8.26 8.33
N ARG A 69 -2.91 -8.68 8.75
CA ARG A 69 -3.96 -9.16 7.84
C ARG A 69 -4.59 -8.02 7.05
N LEU A 70 -4.75 -6.84 7.65
CA LEU A 70 -5.33 -5.66 6.98
C LEU A 70 -4.33 -4.93 6.09
N GLY A 71 -3.12 -4.65 6.56
CA GLY A 71 -2.11 -3.87 5.86
C GLY A 71 -0.72 -4.53 5.86
N ARG A 72 0.03 -4.37 4.76
CA ARG A 72 1.43 -4.81 4.65
C ARG A 72 2.41 -3.80 5.24
N THR A 73 2.03 -2.53 5.24
CA THR A 73 2.82 -1.43 5.78
C THR A 73 2.00 -0.69 6.82
N LEU A 74 2.68 -0.16 7.82
CA LEU A 74 2.04 0.63 8.87
C LEU A 74 1.26 1.81 8.28
N ARG A 75 1.80 2.47 7.27
CA ARG A 75 1.15 3.57 6.56
C ARG A 75 -0.18 3.17 5.91
N HIS A 76 -0.19 2.05 5.17
CA HIS A 76 -1.42 1.58 4.53
C HIS A 76 -2.49 1.26 5.58
N LEU A 77 -2.07 0.65 6.68
CA LEU A 77 -2.95 0.34 7.81
C LEU A 77 -3.55 1.62 8.41
N VAL A 78 -2.70 2.61 8.75
CA VAL A 78 -3.12 3.87 9.35
C VAL A 78 -4.11 4.59 8.43
N ASN A 79 -3.84 4.69 7.14
CA ASN A 79 -4.75 5.31 6.18
C ASN A 79 -6.09 4.57 6.13
N THR A 80 -6.07 3.23 6.04
CA THR A 80 -7.30 2.42 5.98
C THR A 80 -8.15 2.60 7.23
N VAL A 81 -7.54 2.57 8.43
CA VAL A 81 -8.28 2.76 9.69
C VAL A 81 -8.77 4.20 9.86
N HIS A 82 -8.00 5.18 9.40
CA HIS A 82 -8.44 6.58 9.37
C HIS A 82 -9.68 6.75 8.47
N ASP A 83 -9.67 6.16 7.27
CA ASP A 83 -10.80 6.19 6.35
C ASP A 83 -12.05 5.50 6.93
N LEU A 84 -11.87 4.38 7.66
CA LEU A 84 -12.95 3.73 8.38
C LEU A 84 -13.53 4.63 9.47
N THR A 85 -12.67 5.19 10.30
CA THR A 85 -13.10 6.06 11.42
C THR A 85 -13.81 7.31 10.91
N SER A 86 -13.36 7.91 9.81
CA SER A 86 -14.02 9.06 9.19
C SER A 86 -15.43 8.76 8.67
N LYS A 87 -15.70 7.48 8.35
CA LYS A 87 -17.02 6.97 7.95
C LYS A 87 -17.86 6.48 9.13
N GLY A 88 -17.43 6.71 10.36
CA GLY A 88 -18.13 6.21 11.55
C GLY A 88 -18.02 4.70 11.75
N VAL A 89 -17.05 4.03 11.10
CA VAL A 89 -16.81 2.58 11.22
C VAL A 89 -15.71 2.31 12.23
N GLY A 90 -15.99 1.43 13.20
CA GLY A 90 -15.01 0.96 14.17
C GLY A 90 -14.00 -0.01 13.56
N PHE A 91 -12.84 -0.13 14.20
CA PHE A 91 -11.82 -1.12 13.85
C PHE A 91 -11.32 -1.84 15.12
N LYS A 92 -11.21 -3.17 15.05
CA LYS A 92 -10.78 -4.01 16.18
C LYS A 92 -9.81 -5.09 15.73
N VAL A 93 -8.74 -5.30 16.50
CA VAL A 93 -7.78 -6.40 16.33
C VAL A 93 -7.95 -7.40 17.47
N LEU A 94 -7.95 -8.70 17.16
CA LEU A 94 -8.21 -9.72 18.17
C LEU A 94 -6.96 -10.18 18.91
N THR A 95 -5.82 -10.31 18.22
CA THR A 95 -4.60 -10.89 18.81
C THR A 95 -3.33 -10.21 18.28
N GLY A 96 -2.20 -10.49 18.93
CA GLY A 96 -0.87 -10.02 18.54
C GLY A 96 -0.56 -8.60 19.01
N GLN A 97 0.45 -7.98 18.42
CA GLN A 97 0.94 -6.65 18.82
C GLN A 97 -0.11 -5.52 18.68
N GLY A 98 -1.17 -5.75 17.93
CA GLY A 98 -2.28 -4.81 17.75
C GLY A 98 -3.53 -5.15 18.56
N ALA A 99 -3.50 -6.13 19.47
CA ALA A 99 -4.70 -6.59 20.21
C ALA A 99 -5.34 -5.51 21.09
N SER A 100 -4.60 -4.46 21.46
CA SER A 100 -5.13 -3.29 22.16
C SER A 100 -5.78 -2.26 21.26
N ILE A 101 -5.72 -2.42 19.93
CA ILE A 101 -6.35 -1.50 18.97
C ILE A 101 -7.82 -1.86 18.85
N ASN A 102 -8.64 -0.99 19.43
CA ASN A 102 -10.08 -1.02 19.29
C ASN A 102 -10.59 0.44 19.20
N THR A 103 -10.80 0.92 17.99
CA THR A 103 -11.20 2.33 17.80
C THR A 103 -12.61 2.65 18.26
N THR A 104 -13.35 1.66 18.78
CA THR A 104 -14.67 1.89 19.41
C THR A 104 -14.54 2.34 20.87
N THR A 105 -13.35 2.21 21.48
CA THR A 105 -13.06 2.63 22.85
C THR A 105 -12.08 3.80 22.88
N PRO A 106 -12.14 4.70 23.89
CA PRO A 106 -11.19 5.81 24.03
C PRO A 106 -9.74 5.36 24.10
N GLU A 107 -9.45 4.29 24.84
CA GLU A 107 -8.11 3.73 25.03
C GLU A 107 -7.56 3.19 23.70
N GLY A 108 -8.39 2.45 22.95
CA GLY A 108 -7.99 1.91 21.66
C GLY A 108 -7.78 3.00 20.61
N LYS A 109 -8.56 4.10 20.66
CA LYS A 109 -8.31 5.29 19.83
C LYS A 109 -6.97 5.92 20.17
N LEU A 110 -6.61 6.05 21.44
CA LEU A 110 -5.33 6.57 21.86
C LEU A 110 -4.18 5.70 21.34
N VAL A 111 -4.27 4.37 21.54
CA VAL A 111 -3.28 3.42 21.03
C VAL A 111 -3.11 3.56 19.53
N PHE A 112 -4.21 3.62 18.78
CA PHE A 112 -4.16 3.82 17.33
C PHE A 112 -3.52 5.16 16.95
N GLY A 113 -3.80 6.24 17.68
CA GLY A 113 -3.17 7.55 17.49
C GLY A 113 -1.64 7.50 17.64
N ILE A 114 -1.13 6.73 18.60
CA ILE A 114 0.31 6.50 18.78
C ILE A 114 0.90 5.76 17.56
N PHE A 115 0.23 4.73 17.05
CA PHE A 115 0.66 4.04 15.83
C PHE A 115 0.65 4.94 14.61
N ALA A 116 -0.35 5.83 14.48
CA ALA A 116 -0.42 6.80 13.39
C ALA A 116 0.74 7.80 13.44
N ALA A 117 1.04 8.34 14.62
CA ALA A 117 2.17 9.24 14.83
C ALA A 117 3.52 8.55 14.53
N LEU A 118 3.68 7.29 14.93
CA LEU A 118 4.89 6.50 14.63
C LEU A 118 5.06 6.29 13.12
N ALA A 119 3.98 5.99 12.40
CA ALA A 119 4.02 5.83 10.94
C ALA A 119 4.42 7.12 10.21
N GLU A 120 3.97 8.27 10.68
CA GLU A 120 4.36 9.58 10.15
C GLU A 120 5.85 9.85 10.42
N PHE A 121 6.29 9.63 11.64
CA PHE A 121 7.69 9.79 12.03
C PHE A 121 8.64 8.92 11.21
N GLU A 122 8.33 7.63 11.02
CA GLU A 122 9.12 6.74 10.16
C GLU A 122 9.21 7.27 8.72
N ARG A 123 8.11 7.80 8.19
CA ARG A 123 8.07 8.40 6.85
C ARG A 123 9.01 9.62 6.75
N GLU A 124 8.96 10.51 7.74
CA GLU A 124 9.81 11.70 7.78
C GLU A 124 11.28 11.32 7.82
N LEU A 125 11.66 10.36 8.67
CA LEU A 125 13.03 9.85 8.75
C LEU A 125 13.52 9.25 7.42
N VAL A 126 12.69 8.45 6.74
CA VAL A 126 13.05 7.87 5.43
C VAL A 126 13.21 8.97 4.38
N SER A 127 12.33 9.98 4.39
CA SER A 127 12.40 11.13 3.49
C SER A 127 13.68 11.93 3.71
N GLU A 128 14.02 12.21 4.95
CA GLU A 128 15.23 12.94 5.34
C GLU A 128 16.50 12.18 4.89
N ARG A 129 16.60 10.90 5.23
CA ARG A 129 17.73 10.05 4.80
C ARG A 129 17.87 10.02 3.28
N THR A 130 16.75 9.94 2.56
CA THR A 130 16.73 9.94 1.10
C THR A 130 17.24 11.27 0.54
N LYS A 131 16.79 12.40 1.08
CA LYS A 131 17.25 13.74 0.69
C LYS A 131 18.76 13.91 0.90
N VAL A 132 19.24 13.51 2.07
CA VAL A 132 20.69 13.57 2.42
C VAL A 132 21.49 12.64 1.49
N GLY A 133 21.01 11.42 1.24
CA GLY A 133 21.65 10.48 0.33
C GLY A 133 21.73 10.99 -1.11
N LEU A 134 20.65 11.60 -1.61
CA LEU A 134 20.60 12.21 -2.95
C LEU A 134 21.53 13.42 -3.05
N ALA A 135 21.57 14.28 -2.05
CA ALA A 135 22.49 15.41 -2.00
C ALA A 135 23.94 14.96 -2.05
N SER A 136 24.29 13.96 -1.23
CA SER A 136 25.63 13.35 -1.23
C SER A 136 25.99 12.68 -2.56
N ALA A 137 25.04 11.99 -3.21
CA ALA A 137 25.25 11.38 -4.51
C ALA A 137 25.52 12.44 -5.60
N ARG A 138 24.72 13.52 -5.60
CA ARG A 138 24.88 14.64 -6.54
C ARG A 138 26.21 15.37 -6.36
N ALA A 139 26.64 15.58 -5.12
CA ALA A 139 27.95 16.18 -4.81
C ALA A 139 29.12 15.33 -5.35
N ARG A 140 28.93 14.02 -5.54
CA ARG A 140 29.89 13.09 -6.15
C ARG A 140 29.69 12.92 -7.67
N GLY A 141 28.88 13.77 -8.31
CA GLY A 141 28.59 13.69 -9.75
C GLY A 141 27.62 12.57 -10.16
N ARG A 142 27.03 11.87 -9.21
CA ARG A 142 26.05 10.80 -9.47
C ARG A 142 24.65 11.41 -9.57
N ASN A 143 24.29 11.91 -10.74
CA ASN A 143 22.94 12.34 -11.03
C ASN A 143 22.12 11.08 -11.36
N GLY A 144 21.17 10.72 -10.50
CA GLY A 144 20.27 9.59 -10.77
C GLY A 144 19.46 9.82 -12.06
N GLY A 145 18.90 8.75 -12.59
CA GLY A 145 18.13 8.73 -13.83
C GLY A 145 18.68 7.70 -14.81
N GLY A 146 17.88 7.33 -15.82
CA GLY A 146 18.34 6.51 -16.93
C GLY A 146 19.34 7.27 -17.81
N GLN A 147 20.14 6.54 -18.59
CA GLN A 147 20.99 7.14 -19.60
C GLN A 147 20.15 7.96 -20.58
N TYR A 148 20.68 9.12 -20.97
CA TYR A 148 20.01 9.94 -21.97
C TYR A 148 19.85 9.13 -23.26
N LYS A 149 18.63 8.96 -23.72
CA LYS A 149 18.34 8.29 -24.99
C LYS A 149 18.97 9.07 -26.16
N MET A 150 19.03 10.39 -26.06
CA MET A 150 19.67 11.27 -27.01
C MET A 150 21.14 11.44 -26.66
N THR A 151 22.03 10.64 -27.26
CA THR A 151 23.48 10.79 -27.14
C THR A 151 23.99 11.98 -27.96
N PRO A 152 25.20 12.53 -27.69
CA PRO A 152 25.77 13.59 -28.51
C PRO A 152 25.86 13.25 -30.00
N ALA A 153 26.07 11.97 -30.34
CA ALA A 153 26.08 11.49 -31.72
C ALA A 153 24.68 11.54 -32.36
N LYS A 154 23.66 11.04 -31.64
CA LYS A 154 22.28 11.11 -32.08
C LYS A 154 21.78 12.54 -32.21
N LEU A 155 22.23 13.44 -31.31
CA LEU A 155 21.88 14.85 -31.39
C LEU A 155 22.42 15.49 -32.67
N ARG A 156 23.68 15.23 -33.04
CA ARG A 156 24.27 15.71 -34.29
C ARG A 156 23.52 15.19 -35.51
N LEU A 157 23.17 13.91 -35.54
CA LEU A 157 22.39 13.31 -36.60
C LEU A 157 20.97 13.94 -36.71
N ALA A 158 20.33 14.16 -35.57
CA ALA A 158 19.04 14.81 -35.52
C ALA A 158 19.10 16.24 -36.05
N MET A 159 20.10 17.01 -35.63
CA MET A 159 20.28 18.39 -36.12
C MET A 159 20.56 18.46 -37.64
N ALA A 160 21.39 17.54 -38.16
CA ALA A 160 21.66 17.45 -39.57
C ALA A 160 20.41 17.07 -40.38
N ALA A 161 19.62 16.12 -39.92
CA ALA A 161 18.38 15.70 -40.57
C ALA A 161 17.29 16.78 -40.52
N MET A 162 17.13 17.49 -39.41
CA MET A 162 16.14 18.56 -39.25
C MET A 162 16.43 19.80 -40.11
N GLY A 163 17.64 19.93 -40.63
CA GLY A 163 17.98 20.97 -41.64
C GLY A 163 17.43 20.68 -43.03
N GLN A 164 16.86 19.52 -43.29
CA GLN A 164 16.29 19.14 -44.60
C GLN A 164 14.77 19.33 -44.59
N PRO A 165 14.20 19.98 -45.64
CA PRO A 165 12.77 20.35 -45.70
C PRO A 165 11.81 19.17 -45.71
N GLU A 166 12.29 17.95 -46.07
CA GLU A 166 11.47 16.74 -46.19
C GLU A 166 11.49 15.87 -44.94
N THR A 167 12.12 16.31 -43.85
CA THR A 167 12.31 15.48 -42.63
C THR A 167 11.02 15.35 -41.83
N VAL A 168 10.49 14.14 -41.73
CA VAL A 168 9.36 13.81 -40.86
C VAL A 168 9.87 13.48 -39.45
N VAL A 169 9.67 14.40 -38.49
CA VAL A 169 10.20 14.32 -37.09
C VAL A 169 9.80 13.00 -36.42
N SER A 170 8.57 12.53 -36.57
CA SER A 170 8.10 11.28 -35.97
C SER A 170 8.87 10.03 -36.46
N LYS A 171 9.26 10.03 -37.76
CA LYS A 171 10.04 8.96 -38.37
C LYS A 171 11.49 9.00 -37.81
N LEU A 172 12.09 10.19 -37.78
CA LEU A 172 13.42 10.42 -37.24
C LEU A 172 13.53 10.00 -35.77
N CYS A 173 12.53 10.32 -34.93
CA CYS A 173 12.50 9.90 -33.53
C CYS A 173 12.49 8.37 -33.39
N LYS A 174 11.72 7.65 -34.23
CA LYS A 174 11.71 6.19 -34.27
C LYS A 174 13.08 5.60 -34.67
N GLU A 175 13.69 6.13 -35.71
CA GLU A 175 15.02 5.71 -36.21
C GLU A 175 16.11 5.92 -35.15
N LEU A 176 16.07 7.04 -34.44
CA LEU A 176 17.01 7.33 -33.35
C LEU A 176 16.68 6.57 -32.05
N GLY A 177 15.53 5.91 -31.93
CA GLY A 177 15.11 5.18 -30.74
C GLY A 177 14.94 6.08 -29.50
N VAL A 178 14.34 7.26 -29.69
CA VAL A 178 14.16 8.28 -28.62
C VAL A 178 12.69 8.54 -28.26
N THR A 179 11.80 7.71 -28.75
CA THR A 179 10.37 7.70 -28.40
C THR A 179 10.11 6.80 -27.21
#